data_68c5ea84908b16b243935c02935b3bbb
#
_entry.id   68c5ea84908b16b243935c02935b3bbb
#
_cell.length_a   1.000
_cell.length_b   1.000
_cell.length_c   1.000
_cell.angle_alpha   90.00
_cell.angle_beta   90.00
_cell.angle_gamma   90.00
#
_symmetry.space_group_name_H-M   'P 1'
#
loop_
_entity.id
_entity.type
_entity.pdbx_description
1 polymer ?
#
loop_
_entity_poly.entity_id
_entity_poly.type
_entity_poly.pdbx_seq_one_letter_code
_entity_poly.pdbx_strand_id
1 'polypeptide(L)'
;IVGVAKRWVEEMNFDKVQKGWIQKRKIFTFKPNGHSGLAINMRRPPLDDLKVRKALAYLYNREVFMEKLFFNEYKQMYSYFPGSVYENSQNEKIQYNPEQAKTLLGEAGWKERNAQGILVKNGQTLTLTVLYYDKVLERHLTIFQEDLKKAGIELKLKLLDWSAMLKFVDERNFDLVSLGWTGMQF
;
A
#
# COMPACT_ATOMS: atom_id res chain seq x y z
N ILE A 1 1.40 -6.64 24.02
CA ILE A 1 0.63 -6.11 22.88
C ILE A 1 0.98 -6.92 21.65
N VAL A 2 -0.01 -7.44 20.95
CA VAL A 2 0.18 -8.22 19.71
C VAL A 2 -0.12 -7.29 18.54
N GLY A 3 0.93 -6.91 17.80
CA GLY A 3 0.82 -5.95 16.68
C GLY A 3 0.68 -6.62 15.31
N VAL A 4 0.62 -7.97 15.25
CA VAL A 4 0.56 -8.70 13.98
C VAL A 4 -0.71 -9.53 13.94
N ALA A 5 -1.56 -9.28 12.92
CA ALA A 5 -2.85 -9.97 12.78
C ALA A 5 -2.71 -11.50 12.76
N LYS A 6 -1.75 -12.04 12.01
CA LYS A 6 -1.49 -13.48 11.97
C LYS A 6 -1.25 -14.07 13.37
N ARG A 7 -0.40 -13.43 14.15
CA ARG A 7 -0.12 -13.89 15.53
C ARG A 7 -1.39 -13.86 16.41
N TRP A 8 -2.19 -12.80 16.26
CA TRP A 8 -3.45 -12.66 17.00
C TRP A 8 -4.44 -13.75 16.64
N VAL A 9 -4.60 -14.06 15.37
CA VAL A 9 -5.63 -15.00 14.86
C VAL A 9 -5.17 -16.44 15.01
N GLU A 10 -3.97 -16.77 14.54
CA GLU A 10 -3.50 -18.16 14.41
C GLU A 10 -2.63 -18.62 15.57
N GLU A 11 -1.69 -17.79 16.04
CA GLU A 11 -0.66 -18.24 16.98
C GLU A 11 -1.08 -18.08 18.44
N MET A 12 -1.97 -17.13 18.76
CA MET A 12 -2.47 -16.91 20.13
C MET A 12 -3.61 -17.89 20.48
N ASN A 13 -3.40 -19.18 20.28
CA ASN A 13 -4.35 -20.24 20.60
C ASN A 13 -3.70 -21.46 21.27
N PHE A 14 -2.66 -21.22 22.08
CA PHE A 14 -1.94 -22.27 22.80
C PHE A 14 -2.56 -22.55 24.17
N ASP A 15 -2.10 -23.61 24.83
CA ASP A 15 -2.64 -24.17 26.09
C ASP A 15 -2.95 -23.12 27.18
N LYS A 16 -2.02 -22.18 27.43
CA LYS A 16 -2.23 -21.13 28.45
C LYS A 16 -3.37 -20.16 28.11
N VAL A 17 -3.61 -19.91 26.81
CA VAL A 17 -4.74 -19.11 26.35
C VAL A 17 -6.04 -19.90 26.50
N GLN A 18 -6.03 -21.18 26.13
CA GLN A 18 -7.20 -22.07 26.25
C GLN A 18 -7.61 -22.28 27.70
N LYS A 19 -6.64 -22.37 28.62
CA LYS A 19 -6.87 -22.44 30.07
C LYS A 19 -7.26 -21.11 30.72
N GLY A 20 -7.33 -20.02 29.95
CA GLY A 20 -7.70 -18.71 30.46
C GLY A 20 -6.61 -17.99 31.28
N TRP A 21 -5.39 -18.54 31.39
CA TRP A 21 -4.26 -17.90 32.06
C TRP A 21 -3.76 -16.67 31.31
N ILE A 22 -3.93 -16.66 29.98
CA ILE A 22 -3.69 -15.51 29.12
C ILE A 22 -4.99 -15.20 28.40
N GLN A 23 -5.48 -13.97 28.55
CA GLN A 23 -6.73 -13.55 27.93
C GLN A 23 -6.47 -12.71 26.69
N LYS A 24 -7.08 -13.06 25.56
CA LYS A 24 -7.14 -12.25 24.35
C LYS A 24 -8.22 -11.18 24.53
N ARG A 25 -7.87 -9.92 24.47
CA ARG A 25 -8.83 -8.81 24.56
C ARG A 25 -8.57 -7.79 23.46
N LYS A 26 -9.62 -7.38 22.73
CA LYS A 26 -9.62 -6.22 21.83
C LYS A 26 -10.03 -5.00 22.64
N ILE A 27 -9.18 -3.99 22.66
CA ILE A 27 -9.45 -2.74 23.36
C ILE A 27 -9.71 -1.67 22.31
N PHE A 28 -10.90 -1.10 22.35
CA PHE A 28 -11.29 0.01 21.49
C PHE A 28 -11.07 1.33 22.21
N THR A 29 -10.49 2.30 21.54
CA THR A 29 -10.21 3.63 22.09
C THR A 29 -10.66 4.69 21.10
N PHE A 30 -10.89 5.92 21.59
CA PHE A 30 -11.14 7.09 20.74
C PHE A 30 -9.85 7.79 20.27
N LYS A 31 -8.69 7.22 20.59
CA LYS A 31 -7.42 7.78 20.12
C LYS A 31 -7.35 7.71 18.60
N PRO A 32 -7.03 8.81 17.92
CA PRO A 32 -6.87 8.81 16.48
C PRO A 32 -5.84 7.76 16.05
N ASN A 33 -6.22 6.92 15.10
CA ASN A 33 -5.30 5.94 14.53
C ASN A 33 -4.40 6.62 13.50
N GLY A 34 -3.14 6.20 13.45
CA GLY A 34 -2.29 6.51 12.34
C GLY A 34 -2.71 5.71 11.10
N HIS A 35 -2.10 6.02 9.99
CA HIS A 35 -2.27 5.30 8.74
C HIS A 35 -0.91 4.96 8.13
N SER A 36 -0.89 3.94 7.30
CA SER A 36 0.29 3.57 6.51
C SER A 36 -0.10 3.37 5.06
N GLY A 37 0.86 3.58 4.17
CA GLY A 37 0.65 3.45 2.74
C GLY A 37 1.91 3.69 1.94
N LEU A 38 1.74 3.82 0.63
CA LEU A 38 2.81 4.17 -0.28
C LEU A 38 2.76 5.67 -0.59
N ALA A 39 3.77 6.41 -0.14
CA ALA A 39 3.96 7.78 -0.57
C ALA A 39 4.52 7.79 -2.00
N ILE A 40 3.94 8.63 -2.84
CA ILE A 40 4.24 8.72 -4.27
C ILE A 40 5.01 10.01 -4.53
N ASN A 41 6.16 9.93 -5.18
CA ASN A 41 6.91 11.11 -5.58
C ASN A 41 6.30 11.74 -6.84
N MET A 42 5.38 12.66 -6.67
CA MET A 42 4.69 13.35 -7.76
C MET A 42 5.57 14.31 -8.58
N ARG A 43 6.86 14.47 -8.24
CA ARG A 43 7.81 15.29 -8.99
C ARG A 43 8.58 14.52 -10.06
N ARG A 44 8.39 13.21 -10.09
CA ARG A 44 9.09 12.32 -11.03
C ARG A 44 8.12 11.73 -12.05
N PRO A 45 8.38 11.89 -13.36
CA PRO A 45 7.66 11.13 -14.36
C PRO A 45 7.86 9.62 -14.15
N PRO A 46 6.82 8.80 -14.40
CA PRO A 46 5.50 9.19 -14.87
C PRO A 46 4.51 9.49 -13.73
N LEU A 47 4.97 9.62 -12.50
CA LEU A 47 4.14 9.79 -11.31
C LEU A 47 3.62 11.23 -11.11
N ASP A 48 4.07 12.17 -11.92
CA ASP A 48 3.51 13.52 -12.06
C ASP A 48 2.13 13.51 -12.74
N ASP A 49 1.81 12.50 -13.56
CA ASP A 49 0.50 12.32 -14.16
C ASP A 49 -0.51 11.73 -13.16
N LEU A 50 -1.63 12.45 -12.94
CA LEU A 50 -2.71 12.03 -12.05
C LEU A 50 -3.35 10.69 -12.50
N LYS A 51 -3.45 10.45 -13.80
CA LYS A 51 -4.04 9.21 -14.33
C LYS A 51 -3.20 8.00 -13.99
N VAL A 52 -1.87 8.12 -14.06
CA VAL A 52 -0.94 7.06 -13.63
C VAL A 52 -1.09 6.79 -12.13
N ARG A 53 -1.15 7.82 -11.29
CA ARG A 53 -1.35 7.63 -9.85
C ARG A 53 -2.69 6.99 -9.51
N LYS A 54 -3.78 7.40 -10.18
CA LYS A 54 -5.10 6.76 -10.02
C LYS A 54 -5.07 5.30 -10.49
N ALA A 55 -4.40 5.00 -11.60
CA ALA A 55 -4.24 3.62 -12.07
C ALA A 55 -3.53 2.74 -11.02
N LEU A 56 -2.45 3.23 -10.41
CA LEU A 56 -1.79 2.52 -9.31
C LEU A 56 -2.73 2.27 -8.12
N ALA A 57 -3.58 3.24 -7.79
CA ALA A 57 -4.55 3.09 -6.70
C ALA A 57 -5.64 2.05 -7.01
N TYR A 58 -6.10 1.95 -8.27
CA TYR A 58 -7.01 0.91 -8.73
C TYR A 58 -6.37 -0.48 -8.82
N LEU A 59 -5.04 -0.57 -8.98
CA LEU A 59 -4.30 -1.84 -8.99
C LEU A 59 -3.89 -2.31 -7.60
N TYR A 60 -4.08 -1.52 -6.56
CA TYR A 60 -3.75 -1.89 -5.19
C TYR A 60 -4.91 -2.67 -4.56
N ASN A 61 -4.85 -3.99 -4.60
CA ASN A 61 -5.92 -4.88 -4.18
C ASN A 61 -6.03 -5.00 -2.64
N ARG A 62 -6.66 -4.01 -2.03
CA ARG A 62 -6.82 -3.93 -0.57
C ARG A 62 -7.64 -5.09 0.01
N GLU A 63 -8.61 -5.60 -0.74
CA GLU A 63 -9.47 -6.69 -0.30
C GLU A 63 -8.66 -7.97 -0.06
N VAL A 64 -7.78 -8.32 -1.00
CA VAL A 64 -6.87 -9.47 -0.84
C VAL A 64 -5.94 -9.29 0.36
N PHE A 65 -5.47 -8.07 0.61
CA PHE A 65 -4.64 -7.81 1.79
C PHE A 65 -5.44 -7.97 3.08
N MET A 66 -6.65 -7.42 3.13
CA MET A 66 -7.53 -7.55 4.30
C MET A 66 -7.85 -9.00 4.61
N GLU A 67 -8.20 -9.78 3.60
CA GLU A 67 -8.54 -11.19 3.77
C GLU A 67 -7.30 -12.04 4.11
N LYS A 68 -6.28 -12.03 3.25
CA LYS A 68 -5.20 -13.02 3.31
C LYS A 68 -4.06 -12.66 4.27
N LEU A 69 -3.84 -11.38 4.52
CA LEU A 69 -2.72 -10.92 5.33
C LEU A 69 -3.16 -10.34 6.68
N PHE A 70 -4.32 -9.70 6.71
CA PHE A 70 -4.82 -9.04 7.90
C PHE A 70 -5.99 -9.76 8.56
N PHE A 71 -6.47 -10.91 8.00
CA PHE A 71 -7.55 -11.72 8.58
C PHE A 71 -8.79 -10.89 8.92
N ASN A 72 -9.06 -9.85 8.13
CA ASN A 72 -10.12 -8.85 8.35
C ASN A 72 -10.04 -8.12 9.72
N GLU A 73 -8.86 -8.12 10.36
CA GLU A 73 -8.64 -7.43 11.63
C GLU A 73 -8.39 -5.92 11.47
N TYR A 74 -8.16 -5.45 10.23
CA TYR A 74 -7.95 -4.05 9.90
C TYR A 74 -9.13 -3.49 9.12
N LYS A 75 -9.24 -2.17 9.08
CA LYS A 75 -10.25 -1.47 8.29
C LYS A 75 -9.59 -0.67 7.19
N GLN A 76 -10.17 -0.71 6.00
CA GLN A 76 -9.79 0.16 4.91
C GLN A 76 -10.18 1.59 5.24
N MET A 77 -9.26 2.53 4.97
CA MET A 77 -9.47 3.95 5.22
C MET A 77 -9.65 4.70 3.90
N TYR A 78 -10.54 5.68 3.93
CA TYR A 78 -10.81 6.58 2.81
C TYR A 78 -10.59 8.05 3.20
N SER A 79 -10.11 8.28 4.42
CA SER A 79 -9.78 9.60 4.95
C SER A 79 -8.50 9.53 5.76
N TYR A 80 -7.78 10.64 5.87
CA TYR A 80 -6.66 10.78 6.81
C TYR A 80 -7.11 10.85 8.26
N PHE A 81 -8.41 11.12 8.51
CA PHE A 81 -9.00 11.31 9.82
C PHE A 81 -10.22 10.40 10.04
N PRO A 82 -10.07 9.06 9.91
CA PRO A 82 -11.21 8.15 9.93
C PRO A 82 -11.89 8.17 11.29
N GLY A 83 -13.22 8.23 11.28
CA GLY A 83 -14.07 8.24 12.47
C GLY A 83 -14.04 9.52 13.28
N SER A 84 -13.46 10.60 12.76
CA SER A 84 -13.43 11.93 13.40
C SER A 84 -14.40 12.91 12.72
N VAL A 85 -14.60 14.08 13.35
CA VAL A 85 -15.38 15.18 12.78
C VAL A 85 -14.77 15.76 11.49
N TYR A 86 -13.51 15.46 11.23
CA TYR A 86 -12.77 15.87 10.02
C TYR A 86 -12.84 14.84 8.90
N GLU A 87 -13.53 13.72 9.09
CA GLU A 87 -13.72 12.75 8.04
C GLU A 87 -14.64 13.27 6.94
N ASN A 88 -14.12 13.36 5.70
CA ASN A 88 -14.95 13.68 4.56
C ASN A 88 -15.59 12.40 3.99
N SER A 89 -16.87 12.21 4.23
CA SER A 89 -17.64 11.06 3.73
C SER A 89 -17.79 11.02 2.20
N GLN A 90 -17.53 12.14 1.52
CA GLN A 90 -17.60 12.27 0.06
C GLN A 90 -16.29 11.89 -0.65
N ASN A 91 -15.25 11.50 0.08
CA ASN A 91 -14.03 11.03 -0.52
C ASN A 91 -14.28 9.85 -1.46
N GLU A 92 -13.64 9.88 -2.64
CA GLU A 92 -13.70 8.80 -3.61
C GLU A 92 -13.23 7.48 -2.98
N LYS A 93 -14.06 6.45 -3.05
CA LYS A 93 -13.73 5.10 -2.56
C LYS A 93 -13.17 4.27 -3.70
N ILE A 94 -11.87 4.38 -3.94
CA ILE A 94 -11.19 3.62 -4.97
C ILE A 94 -11.10 2.16 -4.54
N GLN A 95 -11.74 1.27 -5.30
CA GLN A 95 -11.68 -0.18 -5.15
C GLN A 95 -10.80 -0.80 -6.24
N TYR A 96 -10.39 -2.04 -6.06
CA TYR A 96 -9.59 -2.76 -7.05
C TYR A 96 -10.34 -2.90 -8.38
N ASN A 97 -9.78 -2.33 -9.44
CA ASN A 97 -10.37 -2.35 -10.78
C ASN A 97 -9.27 -2.28 -11.85
N PRO A 98 -8.71 -3.42 -12.29
CA PRO A 98 -7.67 -3.47 -13.31
C PRO A 98 -8.09 -2.88 -14.66
N GLU A 99 -9.36 -3.00 -15.05
CA GLU A 99 -9.83 -2.46 -16.33
C GLU A 99 -9.86 -0.93 -16.30
N GLN A 100 -10.30 -0.33 -15.20
CA GLN A 100 -10.23 1.11 -15.02
C GLN A 100 -8.78 1.61 -15.01
N ALA A 101 -7.88 0.87 -14.36
CA ALA A 101 -6.45 1.19 -14.37
C ALA A 101 -5.88 1.17 -15.78
N LYS A 102 -6.19 0.15 -16.59
CA LYS A 102 -5.77 0.03 -17.98
C LYS A 102 -6.27 1.19 -18.82
N THR A 103 -7.52 1.58 -18.66
CA THR A 103 -8.10 2.75 -19.33
C THR A 103 -7.32 4.02 -19.01
N LEU A 104 -7.07 4.28 -17.75
CA LEU A 104 -6.31 5.46 -17.28
C LEU A 104 -4.87 5.47 -17.81
N LEU A 105 -4.19 4.32 -17.81
CA LEU A 105 -2.85 4.20 -18.38
C LEU A 105 -2.86 4.49 -19.88
N GLY A 106 -3.85 3.96 -20.62
CA GLY A 106 -4.02 4.24 -22.05
C GLY A 106 -4.28 5.73 -22.34
N GLU A 107 -5.10 6.39 -21.52
CA GLU A 107 -5.34 7.83 -21.61
C GLU A 107 -4.12 8.68 -21.24
N ALA A 108 -3.23 8.15 -20.36
CA ALA A 108 -1.93 8.76 -20.05
C ALA A 108 -0.88 8.51 -21.14
N GLY A 109 -1.24 7.79 -22.21
CA GLY A 109 -0.38 7.51 -23.36
C GLY A 109 0.45 6.22 -23.24
N TRP A 110 0.24 5.40 -22.22
CA TRP A 110 0.88 4.10 -22.03
C TRP A 110 0.06 3.01 -22.74
N LYS A 111 0.30 2.81 -24.04
CA LYS A 111 -0.50 1.93 -24.91
C LYS A 111 0.28 0.74 -25.45
N GLU A 112 1.55 0.96 -25.79
CA GLU A 112 2.41 -0.05 -26.37
C GLU A 112 3.06 -0.92 -25.30
N ARG A 113 3.44 -2.14 -25.68
CA ARG A 113 4.16 -3.05 -24.78
C ARG A 113 5.44 -3.53 -25.47
N ASN A 114 6.51 -3.64 -24.71
CA ASN A 114 7.73 -4.28 -25.17
C ASN A 114 7.60 -5.82 -25.18
N ALA A 115 8.67 -6.51 -25.61
CA ALA A 115 8.72 -7.98 -25.64
C ALA A 115 8.49 -8.66 -24.28
N GLN A 116 8.74 -7.96 -23.17
CA GLN A 116 8.50 -8.44 -21.80
C GLN A 116 7.09 -8.15 -21.30
N GLY A 117 6.23 -7.52 -22.13
CA GLY A 117 4.87 -7.16 -21.78
C GLY A 117 4.75 -5.87 -20.95
N ILE A 118 5.85 -5.12 -20.76
CA ILE A 118 5.86 -3.87 -20.01
C ILE A 118 5.42 -2.71 -20.91
N LEU A 119 4.58 -1.83 -20.38
CA LEU A 119 4.09 -0.65 -21.10
C LEU A 119 5.23 0.30 -21.44
N VAL A 120 5.16 0.86 -22.66
CA VAL A 120 6.17 1.77 -23.22
C VAL A 120 5.49 3.06 -23.68
N LYS A 121 6.14 4.18 -23.43
CA LYS A 121 5.77 5.51 -23.92
C LYS A 121 7.03 6.28 -24.28
N ASN A 122 7.13 6.80 -25.51
CA ASN A 122 8.29 7.55 -25.98
C ASN A 122 9.63 6.80 -25.77
N GLY A 123 9.66 5.49 -25.99
CA GLY A 123 10.84 4.66 -25.81
C GLY A 123 11.19 4.32 -24.36
N GLN A 124 10.43 4.81 -23.37
CA GLN A 124 10.65 4.53 -21.96
C GLN A 124 9.66 3.47 -21.44
N THR A 125 10.15 2.50 -20.67
CA THR A 125 9.33 1.50 -20.01
C THR A 125 8.68 2.06 -18.75
N LEU A 126 7.46 1.61 -18.44
CA LEU A 126 6.79 1.95 -17.18
C LEU A 126 7.33 1.08 -16.05
N THR A 127 8.46 1.52 -15.51
CA THR A 127 9.19 0.86 -14.44
C THR A 127 9.25 1.78 -13.23
N LEU A 128 8.84 1.27 -12.06
CA LEU A 128 8.82 1.99 -10.79
C LEU A 128 9.64 1.22 -9.75
N THR A 129 10.16 1.95 -8.77
CA THR A 129 10.85 1.35 -7.61
C THR A 129 10.12 1.74 -6.33
N VAL A 130 9.83 0.76 -5.48
CA VAL A 130 9.33 1.00 -4.12
C VAL A 130 10.42 0.75 -3.09
N LEU A 131 10.66 1.76 -2.25
CA LEU A 131 11.56 1.66 -1.10
C LEU A 131 10.77 1.22 0.13
N TYR A 132 11.33 0.29 0.89
CA TYR A 132 10.77 -0.16 2.17
C TYR A 132 11.87 -0.62 3.11
N TYR A 133 11.63 -0.55 4.43
CA TYR A 133 12.62 -0.90 5.46
C TYR A 133 12.20 -2.12 6.31
N ASP A 134 10.92 -2.44 6.33
CA ASP A 134 10.41 -3.59 7.10
C ASP A 134 10.15 -4.78 6.16
N LYS A 135 10.91 -5.85 6.37
CA LYS A 135 10.79 -7.09 5.58
C LYS A 135 9.38 -7.71 5.66
N VAL A 136 8.61 -7.43 6.72
CA VAL A 136 7.22 -7.89 6.83
C VAL A 136 6.34 -7.36 5.70
N LEU A 137 6.67 -6.18 5.16
CA LEU A 137 5.95 -5.55 4.04
C LEU A 137 6.18 -6.26 2.70
N GLU A 138 7.22 -7.08 2.57
CA GLU A 138 7.57 -7.73 1.31
C GLU A 138 6.42 -8.56 0.74
N ARG A 139 5.67 -9.24 1.60
CA ARG A 139 4.49 -10.03 1.17
C ARG A 139 3.40 -9.16 0.52
N HIS A 140 3.13 -7.98 1.08
CA HIS A 140 2.16 -7.04 0.52
C HIS A 140 2.66 -6.48 -0.81
N LEU A 141 3.92 -6.09 -0.85
CA LEU A 141 4.55 -5.50 -2.03
C LEU A 141 4.65 -6.51 -3.18
N THR A 142 4.89 -7.79 -2.88
CA THR A 142 4.91 -8.86 -3.90
C THR A 142 3.53 -9.08 -4.52
N ILE A 143 2.45 -9.07 -3.74
CA ILE A 143 1.09 -9.15 -4.29
C ILE A 143 0.82 -7.95 -5.21
N PHE A 144 1.17 -6.75 -4.76
CA PHE A 144 1.01 -5.54 -5.57
C PHE A 144 1.87 -5.58 -6.83
N GLN A 145 3.11 -6.07 -6.73
CA GLN A 145 4.02 -6.27 -7.87
C GLN A 145 3.41 -7.17 -8.95
N GLU A 146 2.77 -8.27 -8.54
CA GLU A 146 2.11 -9.18 -9.48
C GLU A 146 0.90 -8.54 -10.17
N ASP A 147 0.09 -7.75 -9.46
CA ASP A 147 -1.03 -7.06 -10.06
C ASP A 147 -0.57 -5.94 -11.01
N LEU A 148 0.49 -5.21 -10.66
CA LEU A 148 1.13 -4.24 -11.55
C LEU A 148 1.70 -4.90 -12.81
N LYS A 149 2.35 -6.06 -12.68
CA LYS A 149 2.92 -6.82 -13.80
C LYS A 149 1.84 -7.22 -14.81
N LYS A 150 0.69 -7.70 -14.36
CA LYS A 150 -0.47 -8.02 -15.22
C LYS A 150 -0.94 -6.77 -16.01
N ALA A 151 -0.91 -5.61 -15.38
CA ALA A 151 -1.23 -4.34 -16.01
C ALA A 151 -0.14 -3.81 -16.95
N GLY A 152 1.06 -4.40 -16.94
CA GLY A 152 2.21 -4.00 -17.76
C GLY A 152 3.11 -2.98 -17.07
N ILE A 153 3.11 -2.92 -15.76
CA ILE A 153 3.98 -2.06 -14.96
C ILE A 153 5.02 -2.94 -14.26
N GLU A 154 6.29 -2.63 -14.45
CA GLU A 154 7.37 -3.27 -13.69
C GLU A 154 7.53 -2.56 -12.35
N LEU A 155 7.44 -3.29 -11.24
CA LEU A 155 7.74 -2.76 -9.90
C LEU A 155 9.00 -3.44 -9.35
N LYS A 156 10.03 -2.65 -9.02
CA LYS A 156 11.24 -3.12 -8.35
C LYS A 156 11.11 -2.91 -6.85
N LEU A 157 11.31 -3.98 -6.07
CA LEU A 157 11.27 -3.93 -4.62
C LEU A 157 12.68 -3.65 -4.09
N LYS A 158 12.88 -2.60 -3.30
CA LYS A 158 14.18 -2.22 -2.76
C LYS A 158 14.09 -2.12 -1.23
N LEU A 159 14.57 -3.18 -0.56
CA LEU A 159 14.71 -3.19 0.90
C LEU A 159 15.95 -2.37 1.28
N LEU A 160 15.79 -1.48 2.23
CA LEU A 160 16.85 -0.63 2.78
C LEU A 160 16.79 -0.67 4.31
N ASP A 161 17.89 -0.35 4.98
CA ASP A 161 17.81 0.06 6.38
C ASP A 161 17.12 1.43 6.51
N TRP A 162 16.64 1.72 7.72
CA TRP A 162 15.89 2.95 7.98
C TRP A 162 16.66 4.23 7.64
N SER A 163 17.95 4.28 7.99
CA SER A 163 18.78 5.47 7.77
C SER A 163 19.01 5.72 6.28
N ALA A 164 19.31 4.67 5.51
CA ALA A 164 19.44 4.77 4.06
C ALA A 164 18.12 5.18 3.40
N MET A 165 16.98 4.61 3.87
CA MET A 165 15.66 4.99 3.33
C MET A 165 15.37 6.46 3.59
N LEU A 166 15.62 6.99 4.79
CA LEU A 166 15.43 8.41 5.11
C LEU A 166 16.25 9.31 4.19
N LYS A 167 17.53 8.96 3.92
CA LYS A 167 18.36 9.71 2.98
C LYS A 167 17.72 9.79 1.58
N PHE A 168 17.22 8.67 1.05
CA PHE A 168 16.51 8.68 -0.24
C PHE A 168 15.25 9.55 -0.21
N VAL A 169 14.53 9.57 0.92
CA VAL A 169 13.31 10.39 1.10
C VAL A 169 13.68 11.88 1.15
N ASP A 170 14.70 12.25 1.93
CA ASP A 170 15.15 13.64 2.08
C ASP A 170 15.67 14.20 0.75
N GLU A 171 16.42 13.40 0.01
CA GLU A 171 16.93 13.73 -1.32
C GLU A 171 15.84 13.64 -2.41
N ARG A 172 14.60 13.17 -2.06
CA ARG A 172 13.51 12.93 -3.00
C ARG A 172 13.90 11.98 -4.15
N ASN A 173 14.79 11.07 -3.87
CA ASN A 173 15.30 10.10 -4.83
C ASN A 173 14.58 8.74 -4.72
N PHE A 174 13.28 8.75 -4.95
CA PHE A 174 12.42 7.56 -4.94
C PHE A 174 11.24 7.75 -5.89
N ASP A 175 10.60 6.66 -6.30
CA ASP A 175 9.31 6.68 -7.00
C ASP A 175 8.18 6.46 -5.97
N LEU A 176 8.25 5.36 -5.24
CA LEU A 176 7.33 4.99 -4.18
C LEU A 176 8.14 4.68 -2.90
N VAL A 177 7.58 5.02 -1.75
CA VAL A 177 8.17 4.65 -0.46
C VAL A 177 7.07 4.23 0.52
N SER A 178 7.29 3.11 1.23
CA SER A 178 6.37 2.68 2.28
C SER A 178 6.63 3.46 3.56
N LEU A 179 5.63 4.24 3.98
CA LEU A 179 5.68 5.08 5.17
C LEU A 179 4.44 4.89 6.04
N GLY A 180 4.60 5.15 7.33
CA GLY A 180 3.51 5.25 8.29
C GLY A 180 3.46 6.65 8.92
N TRP A 181 2.26 7.13 9.16
CA TRP A 181 2.00 8.38 9.87
C TRP A 181 1.23 8.09 11.14
N THR A 182 1.66 8.66 12.25
CA THR A 182 0.95 8.55 13.52
C THR A 182 -0.32 9.39 13.48
N GLY A 183 -1.35 8.98 14.23
CA GLY A 183 -2.56 9.79 14.40
C GLY A 183 -2.22 11.10 15.12
N MET A 184 -2.78 12.21 14.63
CA MET A 184 -2.70 13.49 15.32
C MET A 184 -3.85 13.64 16.29
N GLN A 185 -3.57 14.21 17.47
CA GLN A 185 -4.58 14.77 18.37
C GLN A 185 -4.64 16.27 18.09
N PHE A 186 -5.85 16.79 17.86
CA PHE A 186 -6.13 18.22 17.77
C PHE A 186 -6.80 18.68 19.05
#